data_b81dc629f5fbe27b451fce2f7f60c0ac
#
_entry.id   b81dc629f5fbe27b451fce2f7f60c0ac
#
_cell.length_a   1.000
_cell.length_b   1.000
_cell.length_c   1.000
_cell.angle_alpha   90.00
_cell.angle_beta   90.00
_cell.angle_gamma   90.00
#
_symmetry.space_group_name_H-M   'P 1'
#
loop_
_entity.id
_entity.type
_entity.pdbx_description
1 polymer ?
#
loop_
_entity_poly.entity_id
_entity_poly.type
_entity_poly.pdbx_seq_one_letter_code
_entity_poly.pdbx_strand_id
1 'polypeptide(L)'
;MSSVTSSTGRRSALLIAGILLIATTLRVVFTGAAPLLDAIRSDYGLTTAQTGLLTTLPLLAFGLVSPLAAGVARRFGMERSLLLAMLLICAGIALRSLPSAAWLFIGTAVIGCGIALGNVLLPGLIKRDFSQHVARMTGAYSLTMGGAAALGSALVVPVAMAGFGWRGALLLLMIFPLLALLSWLPQSRRQAEAPLTGSGAMHNRGIWRSALAWQVTLFLGINSLVYYVIIGWGAPALAEIGL
;
A
#
# COMPACT_ATOMS: atom_id res chain seq x y z
N MET A 1 -3.18 -34.52 24.07
CA MET A 1 -3.31 -34.18 22.63
C MET A 1 -3.99 -32.83 22.33
N SER A 2 -4.41 -32.05 23.33
CA SER A 2 -5.17 -30.77 23.14
C SER A 2 -4.32 -29.48 23.03
N SER A 3 -3.02 -29.53 23.25
CA SER A 3 -2.15 -28.33 23.22
C SER A 3 -1.59 -27.98 21.83
N VAL A 4 -1.55 -28.91 20.89
CA VAL A 4 -0.99 -28.72 19.55
C VAL A 4 -1.98 -27.99 18.61
N THR A 5 -3.26 -28.26 18.74
CA THR A 5 -4.32 -27.65 17.91
C THR A 5 -4.55 -26.17 18.22
N SER A 6 -4.38 -25.75 19.47
CA SER A 6 -4.54 -24.34 19.87
C SER A 6 -3.42 -23.43 19.37
N SER A 7 -2.20 -23.95 19.25
CA SER A 7 -1.03 -23.19 18.77
C SER A 7 -1.10 -22.89 17.26
N THR A 8 -1.66 -23.81 16.48
CA THR A 8 -1.80 -23.66 15.02
C THR A 8 -2.89 -22.64 14.67
N GLY A 9 -4.02 -22.67 15.37
CA GLY A 9 -5.11 -21.70 15.18
C GLY A 9 -4.68 -20.26 15.53
N ARG A 10 -3.98 -20.07 16.65
CA ARG A 10 -3.48 -18.76 17.07
C ARG A 10 -2.42 -18.19 16.09
N ARG A 11 -1.62 -19.05 15.49
CA ARG A 11 -0.63 -18.66 14.47
C ARG A 11 -1.29 -18.18 13.19
N SER A 12 -2.28 -18.90 12.68
CA SER A 12 -3.04 -18.51 11.50
C SER A 12 -3.79 -17.19 11.73
N ALA A 13 -4.37 -16.99 12.91
CA ALA A 13 -5.06 -15.74 13.26
C ALA A 13 -4.12 -14.54 13.27
N LEU A 14 -2.92 -14.67 13.84
CA LEU A 14 -1.90 -13.60 13.84
C LEU A 14 -1.41 -13.26 12.43
N LEU A 15 -1.27 -14.27 11.57
CA LEU A 15 -0.87 -14.09 10.18
C LEU A 15 -1.97 -13.36 9.38
N ILE A 16 -3.22 -13.75 9.56
CA ILE A 16 -4.37 -13.06 8.96
C ILE A 16 -4.47 -11.62 9.45
N ALA A 17 -4.37 -11.37 10.75
CA ALA A 17 -4.40 -10.03 11.32
C ALA A 17 -3.26 -9.16 10.75
N GLY A 18 -2.05 -9.68 10.64
CA GLY A 18 -0.91 -9.00 10.03
C GLY A 18 -1.16 -8.65 8.56
N ILE A 19 -1.69 -9.57 7.76
CA ILE A 19 -2.07 -9.35 6.36
C ILE A 19 -3.09 -8.21 6.26
N LEU A 20 -4.13 -8.22 7.09
CA LEU A 20 -5.18 -7.20 7.07
C LEU A 20 -4.66 -5.83 7.51
N LEU A 21 -3.78 -5.77 8.52
CA LEU A 21 -3.13 -4.52 8.94
C LEU A 21 -2.20 -3.95 7.87
N ILE A 22 -1.44 -4.80 7.18
CA ILE A 22 -0.65 -4.38 6.01
C ILE A 22 -1.59 -3.83 4.94
N ALA A 23 -2.66 -4.54 4.59
CA ALA A 23 -3.64 -4.13 3.60
C ALA A 23 -4.26 -2.75 3.93
N THR A 24 -4.65 -2.54 5.20
CA THR A 24 -5.12 -1.25 5.72
C THR A 24 -4.10 -0.14 5.44
N THR A 25 -2.84 -0.39 5.80
CA THR A 25 -1.74 0.58 5.65
C THR A 25 -1.55 1.00 4.19
N LEU A 26 -1.52 0.02 3.27
CA LEU A 26 -1.27 0.27 1.84
C LEU A 26 -2.29 1.24 1.23
N ARG A 27 -3.50 1.30 1.77
CA ARG A 27 -4.58 2.10 1.21
C ARG A 27 -4.80 3.40 1.97
N VAL A 28 -4.86 3.35 3.30
CA VAL A 28 -5.16 4.52 4.15
C VAL A 28 -4.14 5.63 3.97
N VAL A 29 -2.85 5.30 3.88
CA VAL A 29 -1.76 6.29 3.71
C VAL A 29 -1.82 6.97 2.34
N PHE A 30 -2.24 6.23 1.32
CA PHE A 30 -2.39 6.77 -0.03
C PHE A 30 -3.61 7.70 -0.14
N THR A 31 -4.79 7.23 0.28
CA THR A 31 -6.06 7.97 0.12
C THR A 31 -6.23 9.10 1.11
N GLY A 32 -5.64 9.01 2.31
CA GLY A 32 -5.75 10.03 3.33
C GLY A 32 -5.07 11.36 3.00
N ALA A 33 -4.18 11.41 2.00
CA ALA A 33 -3.58 12.67 1.58
C ALA A 33 -4.49 13.51 0.66
N ALA A 34 -5.39 12.87 -0.09
CA ALA A 34 -6.22 13.53 -1.10
C ALA A 34 -7.09 14.67 -0.53
N PRO A 35 -7.85 14.49 0.59
CA PRO A 35 -8.69 15.55 1.13
C PRO A 35 -7.90 16.75 1.70
N LEU A 36 -6.60 16.61 1.94
CA LEU A 36 -5.74 17.65 2.51
C LEU A 36 -4.87 18.35 1.44
N LEU A 37 -5.08 18.01 0.18
CA LEU A 37 -4.22 18.47 -0.91
C LEU A 37 -4.25 20.00 -1.07
N ASP A 38 -5.41 20.63 -0.91
CA ASP A 38 -5.55 22.09 -0.99
C ASP A 38 -4.85 22.79 0.18
N ALA A 39 -4.92 22.22 1.38
CA ALA A 39 -4.19 22.73 2.54
C ALA A 39 -2.67 22.63 2.34
N ILE A 40 -2.19 21.51 1.80
CA ILE A 40 -0.77 21.31 1.46
C ILE A 40 -0.33 22.30 0.37
N ARG A 41 -1.15 22.46 -0.67
CA ARG A 41 -0.89 23.40 -1.77
C ARG A 41 -0.76 24.82 -1.26
N SER A 42 -1.68 25.26 -0.40
CA SER A 42 -1.69 26.58 0.19
C SER A 42 -0.48 26.83 1.10
N ASP A 43 -0.12 25.86 1.95
CA ASP A 43 0.98 25.99 2.93
C ASP A 43 2.35 26.11 2.27
N TYR A 44 2.59 25.41 1.15
CA TYR A 44 3.85 25.44 0.41
C TYR A 44 3.84 26.32 -0.84
N GLY A 45 2.70 26.94 -1.19
CA GLY A 45 2.57 27.73 -2.42
C GLY A 45 2.78 26.92 -3.70
N LEU A 46 2.34 25.66 -3.71
CA LEU A 46 2.56 24.75 -4.84
C LEU A 46 1.76 25.19 -6.07
N THR A 47 2.40 25.13 -7.23
CA THR A 47 1.70 25.28 -8.51
C THR A 47 0.78 24.09 -8.79
N THR A 48 -0.18 24.26 -9.70
CA THR A 48 -1.07 23.17 -10.14
C THR A 48 -0.27 21.97 -10.67
N ALA A 49 0.81 22.21 -11.41
CA ALA A 49 1.69 21.16 -11.92
C ALA A 49 2.39 20.38 -10.78
N GLN A 50 2.89 21.08 -9.76
CA GLN A 50 3.52 20.47 -8.60
C GLN A 50 2.52 19.66 -7.77
N THR A 51 1.29 20.16 -7.61
CA THR A 51 0.22 19.43 -6.94
C THR A 51 -0.15 18.16 -7.70
N GLY A 52 -0.24 18.24 -9.04
CA GLY A 52 -0.43 17.08 -9.90
C GLY A 52 0.72 16.07 -9.79
N LEU A 53 1.96 16.55 -9.76
CA LEU A 53 3.13 15.68 -9.54
C LEU A 53 3.08 14.98 -8.20
N LEU A 54 2.67 15.68 -7.13
CA LEU A 54 2.57 15.09 -5.78
C LEU A 54 1.59 13.92 -5.73
N THR A 55 0.49 14.01 -6.47
CA THR A 55 -0.53 12.92 -6.53
C THR A 55 -0.10 11.77 -7.45
N THR A 56 0.65 12.05 -8.50
CA THR A 56 1.11 11.02 -9.45
C THR A 56 2.40 10.33 -9.01
N LEU A 57 3.20 10.97 -8.16
CA LEU A 57 4.49 10.46 -7.71
C LEU A 57 4.44 9.07 -7.07
N PRO A 58 3.47 8.73 -6.19
CA PRO A 58 3.34 7.37 -5.68
C PRO A 58 3.04 6.35 -6.78
N LEU A 59 2.29 6.72 -7.81
CA LEU A 59 1.97 5.83 -8.93
C LEU A 59 3.21 5.60 -9.82
N LEU A 60 4.03 6.62 -10.03
CA LEU A 60 5.30 6.49 -10.73
C LEU A 60 6.26 5.59 -9.94
N ALA A 61 6.39 5.81 -8.63
CA ALA A 61 7.16 4.95 -7.76
C ALA A 61 6.65 3.49 -7.81
N PHE A 62 5.33 3.31 -7.84
CA PHE A 62 4.71 1.99 -8.00
C PHE A 62 5.13 1.32 -9.31
N GLY A 63 5.04 2.01 -10.44
CA GLY A 63 5.44 1.49 -11.74
C GLY A 63 6.92 1.09 -11.80
N LEU A 64 7.82 1.91 -11.21
CA LEU A 64 9.26 1.67 -11.20
C LEU A 64 9.69 0.55 -10.24
N VAL A 65 9.06 0.46 -9.07
CA VAL A 65 9.47 -0.48 -8.00
C VAL A 65 8.80 -1.84 -8.14
N SER A 66 7.59 -1.92 -8.72
CA SER A 66 6.86 -3.20 -8.85
C SER A 66 7.66 -4.31 -9.55
N PRO A 67 8.39 -4.08 -10.65
CA PRO A 67 9.22 -5.12 -11.27
C PRO A 67 10.35 -5.61 -10.36
N LEU A 68 10.85 -4.75 -9.46
CA LEU A 68 11.94 -5.07 -8.54
C LEU A 68 11.46 -5.85 -7.32
N ALA A 69 10.18 -5.75 -6.97
CA ALA A 69 9.61 -6.38 -5.77
C ALA A 69 9.84 -7.89 -5.71
N ALA A 70 9.68 -8.59 -6.85
CA ALA A 70 9.96 -10.01 -6.94
C ALA A 70 11.45 -10.35 -6.71
N GLY A 71 12.36 -9.47 -7.16
CA GLY A 71 13.80 -9.60 -6.92
C GLY A 71 14.15 -9.42 -5.45
N VAL A 72 13.57 -8.41 -4.81
CA VAL A 72 13.72 -8.13 -3.38
C VAL A 72 13.21 -9.32 -2.54
N ALA A 73 12.04 -9.85 -2.87
CA ALA A 73 11.47 -11.01 -2.18
C ALA A 73 12.32 -12.29 -2.34
N ARG A 74 12.92 -12.51 -3.51
CA ARG A 74 13.86 -13.64 -3.71
C ARG A 74 15.12 -13.51 -2.90
N ARG A 75 15.63 -12.27 -2.72
CA ARG A 75 16.89 -12.03 -2.01
C ARG A 75 16.73 -12.02 -0.49
N PHE A 76 15.68 -11.41 0.03
CA PHE A 76 15.48 -11.17 1.46
C PHE A 76 14.38 -12.01 2.09
N GLY A 77 13.61 -12.73 1.28
CA GLY A 77 12.39 -13.42 1.70
C GLY A 77 11.16 -12.50 1.68
N MET A 78 9.99 -13.10 1.59
CA MET A 78 8.72 -12.37 1.41
C MET A 78 8.35 -11.56 2.65
N GLU A 79 8.57 -12.12 3.84
CA GLU A 79 8.22 -11.52 5.12
C GLU A 79 9.10 -10.32 5.45
N ARG A 80 10.42 -10.44 5.22
CA ARG A 80 11.35 -9.33 5.44
C ARG A 80 11.12 -8.20 4.43
N SER A 81 10.72 -8.56 3.20
CA SER A 81 10.39 -7.58 2.18
C SER A 81 9.10 -6.82 2.50
N LEU A 82 8.09 -7.47 3.10
CA LEU A 82 6.90 -6.79 3.61
C LEU A 82 7.22 -5.91 4.82
N LEU A 83 8.12 -6.36 5.70
CA LEU A 83 8.59 -5.52 6.80
C LEU A 83 9.33 -4.28 6.29
N LEU A 84 10.18 -4.43 5.28
CA LEU A 84 10.85 -3.31 4.61
C LEU A 84 9.82 -2.35 3.99
N ALA A 85 8.75 -2.86 3.37
CA ALA A 85 7.66 -2.04 2.85
C ALA A 85 7.03 -1.17 3.94
N MET A 86 6.72 -1.74 5.11
CA MET A 86 6.16 -1.00 6.24
C MET A 86 7.14 0.04 6.80
N LEU A 87 8.42 -0.29 6.89
CA LEU A 87 9.48 0.66 7.31
C LEU A 87 9.59 1.84 6.33
N LEU A 88 9.55 1.58 5.01
CA LEU A 88 9.57 2.63 4.01
C LEU A 88 8.35 3.54 4.13
N ILE A 89 7.16 2.98 4.37
CA ILE A 89 5.95 3.78 4.57
C ILE A 89 6.08 4.66 5.82
N CYS A 90 6.54 4.11 6.96
CA CYS A 90 6.78 4.89 8.18
C CYS A 90 7.80 6.01 7.95
N ALA A 91 8.94 5.69 7.35
CA ALA A 91 9.99 6.67 7.03
C ALA A 91 9.47 7.75 6.07
N GLY A 92 8.71 7.36 5.05
CA GLY A 92 8.12 8.29 4.10
C GLY A 92 7.09 9.23 4.73
N ILE A 93 6.24 8.74 5.67
CA ILE A 93 5.32 9.59 6.42
C ILE A 93 6.09 10.59 7.29
N ALA A 94 7.13 10.15 7.98
CA ALA A 94 7.99 11.02 8.78
C ALA A 94 8.67 12.10 7.92
N LEU A 95 9.30 11.70 6.81
CA LEU A 95 9.96 12.61 5.87
C LEU A 95 8.98 13.65 5.28
N ARG A 96 7.81 13.20 4.84
CA ARG A 96 6.77 14.06 4.27
C ARG A 96 6.28 15.14 5.24
N SER A 97 6.40 14.91 6.54
CA SER A 97 5.95 15.83 7.59
C SER A 97 6.99 16.89 7.95
N LEU A 98 8.22 16.80 7.40
CA LEU A 98 9.28 17.81 7.61
C LEU A 98 8.91 19.13 6.92
N PRO A 99 9.39 20.29 7.46
CA PRO A 99 8.99 21.61 7.02
C PRO A 99 9.68 22.08 5.73
N SER A 100 9.68 21.25 4.68
CA SER A 100 10.23 21.61 3.35
C SER A 100 9.48 20.90 2.23
N ALA A 101 9.19 21.63 1.16
CA ALA A 101 8.55 21.05 -0.03
C ALA A 101 9.36 19.89 -0.62
N ALA A 102 10.70 19.95 -0.60
CA ALA A 102 11.54 18.85 -1.06
C ALA A 102 11.28 17.55 -0.28
N TRP A 103 11.18 17.62 1.04
CA TRP A 103 10.88 16.47 1.89
C TRP A 103 9.45 15.93 1.70
N LEU A 104 8.52 16.81 1.36
CA LEU A 104 7.15 16.41 0.99
C LEU A 104 7.17 15.47 -0.23
N PHE A 105 7.89 15.84 -1.29
CA PHE A 105 8.00 15.01 -2.50
C PHE A 105 8.81 13.73 -2.26
N ILE A 106 9.96 13.82 -1.60
CA ILE A 106 10.81 12.67 -1.27
C ILE A 106 10.03 11.67 -0.39
N GLY A 107 9.38 12.16 0.68
CA GLY A 107 8.58 11.31 1.57
C GLY A 107 7.43 10.62 0.83
N THR A 108 6.77 11.34 -0.08
CA THR A 108 5.70 10.79 -0.91
C THR A 108 6.20 9.71 -1.87
N ALA A 109 7.38 9.90 -2.47
CA ALA A 109 8.02 8.89 -3.32
C ALA A 109 8.39 7.63 -2.51
N VAL A 110 8.96 7.81 -1.32
CA VAL A 110 9.33 6.70 -0.42
C VAL A 110 8.10 5.92 0.03
N ILE A 111 6.98 6.60 0.34
CA ILE A 111 5.69 5.95 0.61
C ILE A 111 5.26 5.11 -0.59
N GLY A 112 5.34 5.68 -1.80
CA GLY A 112 5.00 4.97 -3.04
C GLY A 112 5.82 3.70 -3.25
N CYS A 113 7.13 3.74 -2.96
CA CYS A 113 8.01 2.55 -3.01
C CYS A 113 7.55 1.46 -2.02
N GLY A 114 7.23 1.84 -0.78
CA GLY A 114 6.71 0.90 0.21
C GLY A 114 5.37 0.29 -0.20
N ILE A 115 4.45 1.11 -0.71
CA ILE A 115 3.15 0.66 -1.22
C ILE A 115 3.33 -0.30 -2.40
N ALA A 116 4.27 -0.02 -3.31
CA ALA A 116 4.57 -0.90 -4.44
C ALA A 116 5.01 -2.29 -4.01
N LEU A 117 5.96 -2.37 -3.06
CA LEU A 117 6.41 -3.63 -2.49
C LEU A 117 5.26 -4.39 -1.83
N GLY A 118 4.48 -3.72 -0.99
CA GLY A 118 3.35 -4.33 -0.29
C GLY A 118 2.29 -4.90 -1.24
N ASN A 119 1.86 -4.12 -2.23
CA ASN A 119 0.84 -4.53 -3.18
C ASN A 119 1.26 -5.71 -4.09
N VAL A 120 2.55 -5.80 -4.42
CA VAL A 120 3.06 -6.92 -5.23
C VAL A 120 3.23 -8.18 -4.38
N LEU A 121 3.73 -8.04 -3.15
CA LEU A 121 4.11 -9.19 -2.33
C LEU A 121 2.93 -9.79 -1.56
N LEU A 122 1.95 -8.98 -1.15
CA LEU A 122 0.83 -9.45 -0.33
C LEU A 122 -0.02 -10.52 -1.03
N PRO A 123 -0.43 -10.39 -2.31
CA PRO A 123 -1.12 -11.45 -3.03
C PRO A 123 -0.29 -12.72 -3.18
N GLY A 124 1.03 -12.57 -3.39
CA GLY A 124 1.96 -13.69 -3.45
C GLY A 124 2.04 -14.47 -2.15
N LEU A 125 2.06 -13.76 -1.02
CA LEU A 125 2.03 -14.35 0.31
C LEU A 125 0.71 -15.10 0.56
N ILE A 126 -0.43 -14.49 0.22
CA ILE A 126 -1.75 -15.13 0.35
C ILE A 126 -1.81 -16.42 -0.47
N LYS A 127 -1.33 -16.38 -1.71
CA LYS A 127 -1.31 -17.57 -2.57
C LYS A 127 -0.42 -18.69 -2.02
N ARG A 128 0.69 -18.34 -1.36
CA ARG A 128 1.62 -19.30 -0.76
C ARG A 128 1.02 -19.92 0.51
N ASP A 129 0.55 -19.10 1.44
CA ASP A 129 0.20 -19.53 2.80
C ASP A 129 -1.26 -19.95 2.94
N PHE A 130 -2.14 -19.47 2.05
CA PHE A 130 -3.58 -19.73 2.04
C PHE A 130 -4.06 -20.31 0.71
N SER A 131 -3.31 -21.23 0.10
CA SER A 131 -3.61 -21.84 -1.21
C SER A 131 -5.02 -22.40 -1.34
N GLN A 132 -5.59 -22.93 -0.26
CA GLN A 132 -6.96 -23.49 -0.21
C GLN A 132 -8.04 -22.40 -0.09
N HIS A 133 -7.69 -21.18 0.31
CA HIS A 133 -8.64 -20.11 0.64
C HIS A 133 -8.27 -18.78 -0.02
N VAL A 134 -7.55 -18.81 -1.16
CA VAL A 134 -7.04 -17.61 -1.84
C VAL A 134 -8.15 -16.61 -2.12
N ALA A 135 -9.27 -17.06 -2.69
CA ALA A 135 -10.39 -16.17 -3.02
C ALA A 135 -10.97 -15.48 -1.77
N ARG A 136 -11.16 -16.22 -0.68
CA ARG A 136 -11.68 -15.69 0.58
C ARG A 136 -10.72 -14.68 1.21
N MET A 137 -9.44 -14.98 1.22
CA MET A 137 -8.41 -14.09 1.76
C MET A 137 -8.25 -12.84 0.90
N THR A 138 -8.29 -12.99 -0.42
CA THR A 138 -8.25 -11.86 -1.36
C THR A 138 -9.46 -10.95 -1.18
N GLY A 139 -10.65 -11.50 -1.06
CA GLY A 139 -11.87 -10.74 -0.75
C GLY A 139 -11.76 -9.99 0.57
N ALA A 140 -11.29 -10.66 1.62
CA ALA A 140 -11.14 -10.06 2.95
C ALA A 140 -10.15 -8.89 2.93
N TYR A 141 -8.94 -9.04 2.35
CA TYR A 141 -7.99 -7.95 2.31
C TYR A 141 -8.45 -6.80 1.41
N SER A 142 -9.12 -7.07 0.28
CA SER A 142 -9.66 -6.04 -0.61
C SER A 142 -10.75 -5.22 0.08
N LEU A 143 -11.64 -5.88 0.81
CA LEU A 143 -12.67 -5.21 1.61
C LEU A 143 -12.05 -4.34 2.71
N THR A 144 -11.03 -4.87 3.40
CA THR A 144 -10.29 -4.13 4.43
C THR A 144 -9.59 -2.90 3.84
N MET A 145 -8.97 -3.03 2.65
CA MET A 145 -8.37 -1.89 1.94
C MET A 145 -9.41 -0.81 1.60
N GLY A 146 -10.58 -1.21 1.08
CA GLY A 146 -11.67 -0.29 0.75
C GLY A 146 -12.21 0.44 1.97
N GLY A 147 -12.50 -0.29 3.04
CA GLY A 147 -12.95 0.27 4.32
C GLY A 147 -11.91 1.21 4.94
N ALA A 148 -10.65 0.83 4.92
CA ALA A 148 -9.55 1.66 5.41
C ALA A 148 -9.38 2.95 4.58
N ALA A 149 -9.58 2.88 3.26
CA ALA A 149 -9.56 4.06 2.40
C ALA A 149 -10.64 5.08 2.81
N ALA A 150 -11.87 4.59 2.97
CA ALA A 150 -13.00 5.43 3.37
C ALA A 150 -12.78 6.05 4.76
N LEU A 151 -12.41 5.23 5.75
CA LEU A 151 -12.12 5.70 7.11
C LEU A 151 -10.96 6.70 7.14
N GLY A 152 -9.87 6.42 6.43
CA GLY A 152 -8.71 7.32 6.36
C GLY A 152 -9.08 8.69 5.81
N SER A 153 -9.80 8.72 4.68
CA SER A 153 -10.26 9.97 4.07
C SER A 153 -11.26 10.73 4.97
N ALA A 154 -12.14 10.01 5.66
CA ALA A 154 -13.12 10.62 6.57
C ALA A 154 -12.49 11.20 7.84
N LEU A 155 -11.41 10.60 8.35
CA LEU A 155 -10.80 11.00 9.62
C LEU A 155 -9.80 12.14 9.49
N VAL A 156 -9.09 12.26 8.35
CA VAL A 156 -7.98 13.23 8.23
C VAL A 156 -8.46 14.68 8.26
N VAL A 157 -9.63 14.99 7.69
CA VAL A 157 -10.17 16.37 7.68
C VAL A 157 -10.58 16.83 9.06
N PRO A 158 -11.41 16.09 9.84
CA PRO A 158 -11.72 16.46 11.23
C PRO A 158 -10.47 16.62 12.10
N VAL A 159 -9.48 15.72 11.96
CA VAL A 159 -8.24 15.83 12.74
C VAL A 159 -7.46 17.10 12.36
N ALA A 160 -7.38 17.42 11.08
CA ALA A 160 -6.70 18.64 10.63
C ALA A 160 -7.40 19.89 11.18
N MET A 161 -8.75 19.90 11.20
CA MET A 161 -9.57 21.02 11.71
C MET A 161 -9.54 21.11 13.24
N ALA A 162 -9.28 20.02 13.96
CA ALA A 162 -9.14 20.00 15.42
C ALA A 162 -7.86 20.69 15.94
N GLY A 163 -7.11 21.38 15.08
CA GLY A 163 -5.92 22.15 15.46
C GLY A 163 -4.59 21.43 15.18
N PHE A 164 -4.60 20.17 14.72
CA PHE A 164 -3.37 19.45 14.40
C PHE A 164 -2.80 19.81 13.03
N GLY A 165 -3.58 20.53 12.21
CA GLY A 165 -3.22 20.86 10.84
C GLY A 165 -3.07 19.62 9.95
N TRP A 166 -2.78 19.83 8.67
CA TRP A 166 -2.63 18.73 7.71
C TRP A 166 -1.44 17.81 8.03
N ARG A 167 -0.34 18.37 8.59
CA ARG A 167 0.84 17.58 8.99
C ARG A 167 0.51 16.61 10.11
N GLY A 168 -0.18 17.09 11.16
CA GLY A 168 -0.58 16.25 12.28
C GLY A 168 -1.59 15.17 11.86
N ALA A 169 -2.53 15.50 10.99
CA ALA A 169 -3.49 14.54 10.44
C ALA A 169 -2.80 13.43 9.64
N LEU A 170 -1.81 13.77 8.82
CA LEU A 170 -1.03 12.78 8.07
C LEU A 170 -0.07 11.97 8.96
N LEU A 171 0.51 12.58 10.00
CA LEU A 171 1.32 11.87 11.00
C LEU A 171 0.48 10.87 11.79
N LEU A 172 -0.76 11.17 12.10
CA LEU A 172 -1.67 10.24 12.79
C LEU A 172 -1.85 8.94 11.99
N LEU A 173 -1.84 9.02 10.66
CA LEU A 173 -1.92 7.82 9.82
C LEU A 173 -0.72 6.87 9.99
N MET A 174 0.38 7.31 10.59
CA MET A 174 1.53 6.46 10.91
C MET A 174 1.19 5.34 11.89
N ILE A 175 0.10 5.45 12.64
CA ILE A 175 -0.34 4.40 13.56
C ILE A 175 -0.58 3.07 12.82
N PHE A 176 -1.12 3.11 11.59
CA PHE A 176 -1.43 1.91 10.82
C PHE A 176 -0.17 1.13 10.40
N PRO A 177 0.85 1.73 9.74
CA PRO A 177 2.07 1.02 9.42
C PRO A 177 2.88 0.61 10.66
N LEU A 178 2.81 1.37 11.76
CA LEU A 178 3.45 0.96 13.02
C LEU A 178 2.78 -0.28 13.61
N LEU A 179 1.45 -0.34 13.67
CA LEU A 179 0.73 -1.52 14.12
C LEU A 179 0.98 -2.72 13.20
N ALA A 180 0.99 -2.50 11.87
CA ALA A 180 1.32 -3.53 10.90
C ALA A 180 2.75 -4.05 11.11
N LEU A 181 3.72 -3.16 11.32
CA LEU A 181 5.12 -3.49 11.58
C LEU A 181 5.27 -4.29 12.86
N LEU A 182 4.67 -3.85 13.97
CA LEU A 182 4.72 -4.57 15.25
C LEU A 182 4.08 -5.96 15.16
N SER A 183 2.93 -6.08 14.49
CA SER A 183 2.26 -7.37 14.29
C SER A 183 3.06 -8.31 13.38
N TRP A 184 3.84 -7.75 12.44
CA TRP A 184 4.61 -8.51 11.46
C TRP A 184 6.02 -8.89 11.93
N LEU A 185 6.56 -8.20 12.93
CA LEU A 185 7.92 -8.44 13.46
C LEU A 185 8.17 -9.91 13.88
N PRO A 186 7.24 -10.58 14.58
CA PRO A 186 7.43 -11.98 14.94
C PRO A 186 7.45 -12.93 13.74
N GLN A 187 6.76 -12.56 12.65
CA GLN A 187 6.68 -13.36 11.43
C GLN A 187 8.01 -13.31 10.65
N SER A 188 8.63 -12.13 10.59
CA SER A 188 9.89 -11.92 9.85
C SER A 188 11.10 -12.66 10.45
N ARG A 189 11.06 -12.97 11.75
CA ARG A 189 12.14 -13.71 12.44
C ARG A 189 12.08 -15.21 12.20
N ARG A 190 10.92 -15.76 11.83
CA ARG A 190 10.69 -17.21 11.75
C ARG A 190 10.98 -17.83 10.40
N GLN A 191 11.13 -17.04 9.37
CA GLN A 191 11.19 -17.53 7.99
C GLN A 191 12.57 -17.49 7.34
N ALA A 192 13.61 -17.50 8.14
CA ALA A 192 14.96 -17.79 7.63
C ALA A 192 15.11 -19.24 7.07
N GLU A 193 14.08 -20.09 7.27
CA GLU A 193 14.21 -21.53 7.01
C GLU A 193 13.42 -22.08 5.81
N ALA A 194 12.59 -21.29 5.13
CA ALA A 194 11.91 -21.79 3.95
C ALA A 194 12.55 -21.22 2.66
N PRO A 195 13.35 -22.01 1.95
CA PRO A 195 13.74 -21.64 0.59
C PRO A 195 12.47 -21.49 -0.26
N LEU A 196 12.46 -20.53 -1.16
CA LEU A 196 11.42 -20.42 -2.21
C LEU A 196 11.54 -21.60 -3.21
N THR A 197 11.43 -22.83 -2.70
CA THR A 197 11.29 -24.04 -3.48
C THR A 197 9.83 -24.15 -3.87
N GLY A 198 9.46 -23.60 -5.00
CA GLY A 198 8.14 -23.87 -5.54
C GLY A 198 7.44 -22.75 -6.26
N SER A 199 8.17 -21.92 -6.94
CA SER A 199 7.62 -21.35 -8.17
C SER A 199 8.75 -21.35 -9.17
N GLY A 200 8.64 -22.30 -10.08
CA GLY A 200 9.61 -22.50 -11.12
C GLY A 200 10.09 -21.15 -11.65
N ALA A 201 11.36 -21.06 -11.93
CA ALA A 201 11.90 -20.06 -12.81
C ALA A 201 11.17 -20.22 -14.15
N MET A 202 9.92 -19.79 -14.18
CA MET A 202 9.18 -19.58 -15.41
C MET A 202 10.01 -18.57 -16.17
N HIS A 203 10.66 -19.10 -17.14
CA HIS A 203 11.48 -18.44 -18.14
C HIS A 203 10.82 -17.09 -18.48
N ASN A 204 11.32 -16.03 -17.88
CA ASN A 204 10.75 -14.66 -17.91
C ASN A 204 10.58 -14.15 -19.36
N ARG A 205 11.25 -14.79 -20.32
CA ARG A 205 11.13 -14.51 -21.76
C ARG A 205 9.77 -14.91 -22.36
N GLY A 206 9.07 -15.90 -21.81
CA GLY A 206 7.77 -16.36 -22.32
C GLY A 206 6.61 -15.42 -21.96
N ILE A 207 6.66 -14.75 -20.81
CA ILE A 207 5.57 -13.88 -20.33
C ILE A 207 5.46 -12.63 -21.21
N TRP A 208 6.56 -12.00 -21.57
CA TRP A 208 6.58 -10.83 -22.46
C TRP A 208 6.08 -11.09 -23.89
N ARG A 209 6.05 -12.35 -24.30
CA ARG A 209 5.54 -12.79 -25.61
C ARG A 209 4.12 -13.36 -25.54
N SER A 210 3.56 -13.50 -24.37
CA SER A 210 2.21 -14.05 -24.17
C SER A 210 1.16 -12.98 -24.47
N ALA A 211 0.33 -13.21 -25.50
CA ALA A 211 -0.82 -12.36 -25.80
C ALA A 211 -1.79 -12.26 -24.62
N LEU A 212 -2.02 -13.37 -23.91
CA LEU A 212 -2.87 -13.40 -22.72
C LEU A 212 -2.32 -12.51 -21.60
N ALA A 213 -0.99 -12.52 -21.37
CA ALA A 213 -0.39 -11.64 -20.35
C ALA A 213 -0.59 -10.16 -20.71
N TRP A 214 -0.45 -9.79 -21.97
CA TRP A 214 -0.71 -8.43 -22.42
C TRP A 214 -2.20 -8.04 -22.32
N GLN A 215 -3.12 -8.92 -22.69
CA GLN A 215 -4.56 -8.67 -22.54
C GLN A 215 -4.94 -8.43 -21.08
N VAL A 216 -4.46 -9.27 -20.14
CA VAL A 216 -4.72 -9.09 -18.71
C VAL A 216 -4.09 -7.79 -18.21
N THR A 217 -2.87 -7.47 -18.62
CA THR A 217 -2.19 -6.23 -18.22
C THR A 217 -2.94 -4.99 -18.73
N LEU A 218 -3.36 -4.97 -19.99
CA LEU A 218 -4.14 -3.88 -20.56
C LEU A 218 -5.50 -3.74 -19.89
N PHE A 219 -6.20 -4.84 -19.67
CA PHE A 219 -7.49 -4.82 -18.98
C PHE A 219 -7.37 -4.23 -17.57
N LEU A 220 -6.41 -4.70 -16.76
CA LEU A 220 -6.16 -4.17 -15.43
C LEU A 220 -5.68 -2.71 -15.47
N GLY A 221 -4.85 -2.35 -16.44
CA GLY A 221 -4.38 -0.99 -16.65
C GLY A 221 -5.51 -0.02 -16.95
N ILE A 222 -6.38 -0.35 -17.91
CA ILE A 222 -7.54 0.46 -18.28
C ILE A 222 -8.52 0.57 -17.11
N ASN A 223 -8.81 -0.55 -16.43
CA ASN A 223 -9.68 -0.55 -15.25
C ASN A 223 -9.14 0.36 -14.13
N SER A 224 -7.84 0.30 -13.87
CA SER A 224 -7.19 1.19 -12.90
C SER A 224 -7.23 2.65 -13.34
N LEU A 225 -7.02 2.93 -14.62
CA LEU A 225 -7.10 4.28 -15.17
C LEU A 225 -8.50 4.87 -14.95
N VAL A 226 -9.54 4.15 -15.32
CA VAL A 226 -10.94 4.58 -15.11
C VAL A 226 -11.21 4.84 -13.63
N TYR A 227 -10.77 3.93 -12.75
CA TYR A 227 -10.94 4.06 -11.31
C TYR A 227 -10.28 5.35 -10.77
N TYR A 228 -9.04 5.62 -11.14
CA TYR A 228 -8.32 6.81 -10.66
C TYR A 228 -8.83 8.11 -11.28
N VAL A 229 -9.31 8.09 -12.52
CA VAL A 229 -9.97 9.24 -13.15
C VAL A 229 -11.25 9.60 -12.41
N ILE A 230 -12.10 8.61 -12.11
CA ILE A 230 -13.35 8.84 -11.37
C ILE A 230 -13.06 9.39 -9.97
N ILE A 231 -12.12 8.81 -9.25
CA ILE A 231 -11.79 9.28 -7.88
C ILE A 231 -11.13 10.66 -7.90
N GLY A 232 -10.25 10.93 -8.86
CA GLY A 232 -9.50 12.17 -8.90
C GLY A 232 -10.29 13.36 -9.46
N TRP A 233 -11.18 13.11 -10.41
CA TRP A 233 -11.90 14.16 -11.15
C TRP A 233 -13.41 14.11 -10.97
N GLY A 234 -13.97 13.05 -10.44
CA GLY A 234 -15.42 12.90 -10.29
C GLY A 234 -16.03 13.96 -9.39
N ALA A 235 -15.49 14.19 -8.22
CA ALA A 235 -16.02 15.19 -7.28
C ALA A 235 -15.85 16.64 -7.80
N PRO A 236 -14.70 17.10 -8.33
CA PRO A 236 -14.58 18.41 -8.96
C PRO A 236 -15.54 18.61 -10.14
N ALA A 237 -15.66 17.61 -11.01
CA ALA A 237 -16.56 17.69 -12.17
C ALA A 237 -18.04 17.80 -11.76
N LEU A 238 -18.47 17.10 -10.73
CA LEU A 238 -19.84 17.21 -10.18
C LEU A 238 -20.08 18.57 -9.56
N ALA A 239 -19.10 19.14 -8.87
CA ALA A 239 -19.19 20.47 -8.30
C ALA A 239 -19.32 21.57 -9.35
N GLU A 240 -18.66 21.43 -10.52
CA GLU A 240 -18.78 22.36 -11.64
C GLU A 240 -20.18 22.38 -12.29
N ILE A 241 -20.89 21.25 -12.25
CA ILE A 241 -22.28 21.14 -12.81
C ILE A 241 -23.37 21.32 -11.74
N GLY A 242 -22.98 21.74 -10.51
CA GLY A 242 -23.94 22.10 -9.44
C GLY A 242 -24.61 20.91 -8.76
N LEU A 243 -23.98 19.72 -8.79
CA LEU A 243 -24.44 18.49 -8.12
C LEU A 243 -23.52 18.12 -6.94
#